data_717195767710a59afad6a58608e867ac
#
_entry.id   717195767710a59afad6a58608e867ac
#
_cell.length_a   1.000
_cell.length_b   1.000
_cell.length_c   1.000
_cell.angle_alpha   90.00
_cell.angle_beta   90.00
_cell.angle_gamma   90.00
#
_symmetry.space_group_name_H-M   'P 1'
#
loop_
_entity.id
_entity.type
_entity.pdbx_description
1 polymer ?
#
loop_
_entity_poly.entity_id
_entity_poly.type
_entity_poly.pdbx_seq_one_letter_code
_entity_poly.pdbx_strand_id
1 'polypeptide(L)'
;MHIQFSQTRPQTARLLAYVVDKGKLPEGLERALVEGAEAARFKGGAGQLFEGFAERDGAVVRIALVGAGEKGDDARAINLEKAGAALAGKYQSSGETELALEMAGSSLTAAELASVLTGLRLRNWRYDIYRTRMKDEQKVTLGTATVVGAPKTAEAAWAEAVHVVAGVEFARELATEPANILYPESFVDRCRARFEGTGAHLVVLDEGAMEKLGMGSLLGVGLGSERESRILAVVWNGGNPGDKPTAFVGKGVTFDTGGISIKPGPGMWDMKWDMGGAGAVAGAMLALVGRKAKANVVGIMGLVENMPDGKAQRPGDVVTSMSGQTIEVLNTDAEGRLVLADALHWAQEEFQPARIIDFATLTGAMIIALGNEHGGLFSNDDT
;
A
#
# COMPACT_ATOMS: atom_id res chain seq x y z
N MET A 1 7.67 11.69 3.95
CA MET A 1 7.67 12.32 5.31
C MET A 1 8.57 11.53 6.23
N HIS A 2 9.45 12.20 6.96
CA HIS A 2 10.28 11.61 8.01
C HIS A 2 9.59 11.74 9.37
N ILE A 3 9.58 10.65 10.16
CA ILE A 3 9.06 10.67 11.53
C ILE A 3 10.24 10.56 12.48
N GLN A 4 10.31 11.47 13.45
CA GLN A 4 11.37 11.48 14.47
C GLN A 4 10.79 11.72 15.87
N PHE A 5 11.54 11.34 16.90
CA PHE A 5 11.14 11.47 18.30
C PHE A 5 12.11 12.39 19.04
N SER A 6 11.57 13.28 19.86
CA SER A 6 12.35 14.23 20.66
C SER A 6 11.71 14.47 22.01
N GLN A 7 12.51 14.78 23.02
CA GLN A 7 11.98 15.23 24.32
C GLN A 7 11.62 16.73 24.31
N THR A 8 12.17 17.49 23.38
CA THR A 8 11.94 18.93 23.24
C THR A 8 11.45 19.26 21.84
N ARG A 9 10.56 20.25 21.77
CA ARG A 9 10.05 20.76 20.51
C ARG A 9 11.18 21.43 19.70
N PRO A 10 11.31 21.12 18.41
CA PRO A 10 12.20 21.86 17.51
C PRO A 10 11.76 23.33 17.42
N GLN A 11 12.72 24.26 17.51
CA GLN A 11 12.41 25.69 17.38
C GLN A 11 11.90 26.09 15.99
N THR A 12 12.15 25.26 15.00
CA THR A 12 11.67 25.43 13.61
C THR A 12 10.23 25.02 13.42
N ALA A 13 9.66 24.19 14.32
CA ALA A 13 8.28 23.70 14.22
C ALA A 13 7.29 24.84 14.57
N ARG A 14 6.60 25.33 13.54
CA ARG A 14 5.53 26.35 13.65
C ARG A 14 4.14 25.74 13.67
N LEU A 15 3.98 24.46 13.33
CA LEU A 15 2.74 23.71 13.40
C LEU A 15 2.80 22.74 14.57
N LEU A 16 1.99 22.96 15.58
CA LEU A 16 1.86 22.11 16.76
C LEU A 16 0.53 21.37 16.71
N ALA A 17 0.54 20.07 16.79
CA ALA A 17 -0.65 19.23 16.73
C ALA A 17 -0.87 18.47 18.03
N TYR A 18 -2.13 18.37 18.44
CA TYR A 18 -2.60 17.60 19.59
C TYR A 18 -3.67 16.62 19.14
N VAL A 19 -3.50 15.35 19.44
CA VAL A 19 -4.53 14.32 19.24
C VAL A 19 -5.36 14.23 20.50
N VAL A 20 -6.67 14.42 20.38
CA VAL A 20 -7.57 14.53 21.51
C VAL A 20 -8.73 13.53 21.42
N ASP A 21 -9.06 12.91 22.55
CA ASP A 21 -10.25 12.08 22.65
C ASP A 21 -11.52 12.95 22.61
N LYS A 22 -12.63 12.36 22.19
CA LYS A 22 -13.93 13.05 22.16
C LYS A 22 -14.29 13.62 23.54
N GLY A 23 -14.69 14.89 23.53
CA GLY A 23 -15.07 15.62 24.74
C GLY A 23 -13.90 16.09 25.61
N LYS A 24 -12.66 15.92 25.15
CA LYS A 24 -11.47 16.39 25.88
C LYS A 24 -10.72 17.46 25.07
N LEU A 25 -10.07 18.36 25.79
CA LEU A 25 -9.10 19.32 25.24
C LEU A 25 -7.78 19.14 26.02
N PRO A 26 -6.62 19.45 25.40
CA PRO A 26 -5.34 19.43 26.10
C PRO A 26 -5.34 20.42 27.26
N GLU A 27 -4.72 20.04 28.38
CA GLU A 27 -4.50 20.93 29.51
C GLU A 27 -3.52 22.07 29.12
N GLY A 28 -3.73 23.25 29.66
CA GLY A 28 -2.83 24.40 29.44
C GLY A 28 -3.00 25.08 28.07
N LEU A 29 -4.05 24.77 27.32
CA LEU A 29 -4.41 25.59 26.15
C LEU A 29 -4.84 27.00 26.59
N GLU A 30 -4.47 28.00 25.79
CA GLU A 30 -4.94 29.36 25.98
C GLU A 30 -6.46 29.44 25.88
N ARG A 31 -7.05 30.31 26.69
CA ARG A 31 -8.49 30.56 26.72
C ARG A 31 -9.08 30.83 25.32
N ALA A 32 -8.37 31.59 24.49
CA ALA A 32 -8.82 31.90 23.12
C ALA A 32 -8.92 30.67 22.21
N LEU A 33 -8.03 29.67 22.39
CA LEU A 33 -8.10 28.40 21.67
C LEU A 33 -9.24 27.52 22.15
N VAL A 34 -9.47 27.48 23.46
CA VAL A 34 -10.59 26.73 24.07
C VAL A 34 -11.93 27.28 23.58
N GLU A 35 -12.15 28.59 23.74
CA GLU A 35 -13.39 29.28 23.30
C GLU A 35 -13.55 29.17 21.75
N GLY A 36 -12.44 29.27 21.00
CA GLY A 36 -12.45 29.10 19.54
C GLY A 36 -12.84 27.67 19.11
N ALA A 37 -12.34 26.66 19.79
CA ALA A 37 -12.71 25.26 19.55
C ALA A 37 -14.20 25.01 19.85
N GLU A 38 -14.71 25.56 20.95
CA GLU A 38 -16.12 25.50 21.32
C GLU A 38 -17.01 26.20 20.26
N ALA A 39 -16.64 27.43 19.85
CA ALA A 39 -17.35 28.19 18.82
C ALA A 39 -17.35 27.46 17.47
N ALA A 40 -16.25 26.78 17.13
CA ALA A 40 -16.13 25.93 15.93
C ALA A 40 -16.86 24.57 16.09
N ARG A 41 -17.50 24.32 17.21
CA ARG A 41 -18.16 23.04 17.54
C ARG A 41 -17.22 21.84 17.44
N PHE A 42 -15.95 22.05 17.76
CA PHE A 42 -15.00 20.97 17.84
C PHE A 42 -15.32 20.08 19.07
N LYS A 43 -15.55 18.79 18.83
CA LYS A 43 -15.91 17.83 19.88
C LYS A 43 -14.90 16.68 19.98
N GLY A 44 -13.84 16.68 19.16
CA GLY A 44 -12.87 15.60 19.12
C GLY A 44 -13.38 14.33 18.43
N GLY A 45 -14.39 14.43 17.56
CA GLY A 45 -14.81 13.30 16.71
C GLY A 45 -13.68 12.83 15.80
N ALA A 46 -13.70 11.55 15.38
CA ALA A 46 -12.63 10.95 14.58
C ALA A 46 -12.32 11.77 13.31
N GLY A 47 -11.08 12.26 13.19
CA GLY A 47 -10.63 13.09 12.08
C GLY A 47 -11.18 14.53 12.07
N GLN A 48 -12.01 14.93 13.05
CA GLN A 48 -12.43 16.32 13.20
C GLN A 48 -11.21 17.17 13.53
N LEU A 49 -11.08 18.33 12.86
CA LEU A 49 -9.92 19.20 13.02
C LEU A 49 -10.36 20.64 13.38
N PHE A 50 -9.67 21.23 14.34
CA PHE A 50 -9.74 22.64 14.68
C PHE A 50 -8.35 23.26 14.53
N GLU A 51 -8.30 24.48 14.01
CA GLU A 51 -7.08 25.25 13.84
C GLU A 51 -7.21 26.60 14.55
N GLY A 52 -6.17 26.98 15.28
CA GLY A 52 -6.04 28.31 15.86
C GLY A 52 -4.57 28.75 15.86
N PHE A 53 -4.31 29.94 16.38
CA PHE A 53 -2.97 30.51 16.48
C PHE A 53 -2.71 30.96 17.91
N ALA A 54 -1.48 30.78 18.37
CA ALA A 54 -1.04 31.20 19.69
C ALA A 54 0.39 31.72 19.62
N GLU A 55 0.78 32.51 20.63
CA GLU A 55 2.17 32.90 20.81
C GLU A 55 2.87 31.84 21.67
N ARG A 56 4.02 31.36 21.23
CA ARG A 56 4.89 30.43 21.94
C ARG A 56 6.34 30.87 21.74
N ASP A 57 7.06 31.05 22.85
CA ASP A 57 8.48 31.40 22.81
C ASP A 57 8.76 32.66 21.95
N GLY A 58 7.88 33.66 22.00
CA GLY A 58 7.99 34.91 21.23
C GLY A 58 7.67 34.78 19.73
N ALA A 59 7.09 33.67 19.31
CA ALA A 59 6.69 33.44 17.91
C ALA A 59 5.23 32.98 17.81
N VAL A 60 4.56 33.41 16.76
CA VAL A 60 3.22 32.89 16.43
C VAL A 60 3.36 31.48 15.85
N VAL A 61 2.67 30.55 16.45
CA VAL A 61 2.57 29.15 16.01
C VAL A 61 1.14 28.78 15.67
N ARG A 62 0.98 27.84 14.78
CA ARG A 62 -0.29 27.26 14.39
C ARG A 62 -0.59 26.08 15.30
N ILE A 63 -1.75 26.06 15.93
CA ILE A 63 -2.21 25.00 16.81
C ILE A 63 -3.29 24.20 16.09
N ALA A 64 -3.08 22.91 15.95
CA ALA A 64 -4.02 21.96 15.38
C ALA A 64 -4.53 20.99 16.46
N LEU A 65 -5.82 20.97 16.71
CA LEU A 65 -6.47 19.93 17.51
C LEU A 65 -7.12 18.94 16.55
N VAL A 66 -6.80 17.67 16.67
CA VAL A 66 -7.40 16.61 15.85
C VAL A 66 -8.06 15.55 16.72
N GLY A 67 -9.31 15.22 16.39
CA GLY A 67 -10.12 14.28 17.15
C GLY A 67 -9.77 12.83 16.84
N ALA A 68 -9.62 12.03 17.89
CA ALA A 68 -9.40 10.58 17.87
C ALA A 68 -10.69 9.76 18.05
N GLY A 69 -11.85 10.43 18.21
CA GLY A 69 -13.09 9.74 18.55
C GLY A 69 -13.13 9.28 20.00
N GLU A 70 -14.01 8.33 20.31
CA GLU A 70 -14.16 7.79 21.66
C GLU A 70 -13.04 6.81 21.99
N LYS A 71 -12.56 6.84 23.23
CA LYS A 71 -11.41 6.03 23.68
C LYS A 71 -11.72 4.52 23.70
N GLY A 72 -12.96 4.12 23.89
CA GLY A 72 -13.39 2.72 23.97
C GLY A 72 -14.05 2.18 22.69
N ASP A 73 -13.93 2.88 21.57
CA ASP A 73 -14.51 2.48 20.30
C ASP A 73 -13.76 1.28 19.71
N ASP A 74 -14.47 0.28 19.22
CA ASP A 74 -13.89 -0.88 18.49
C ASP A 74 -13.12 -0.43 17.24
N ALA A 75 -13.53 0.68 16.61
CA ALA A 75 -12.84 1.30 15.50
C ALA A 75 -11.66 2.21 15.90
N ARG A 76 -11.19 2.15 17.16
CA ARG A 76 -10.18 3.07 17.73
C ARG A 76 -8.94 3.22 16.86
N ALA A 77 -8.36 2.12 16.37
CA ALA A 77 -7.16 2.17 15.53
C ALA A 77 -7.41 2.93 14.22
N ILE A 78 -8.53 2.64 13.55
CA ILE A 78 -8.95 3.32 12.31
C ILE A 78 -9.23 4.81 12.58
N ASN A 79 -9.84 5.15 13.71
CA ASN A 79 -10.13 6.53 14.07
C ASN A 79 -8.84 7.34 14.34
N LEU A 80 -7.82 6.72 14.89
CA LEU A 80 -6.50 7.31 15.08
C LEU A 80 -5.75 7.50 13.75
N GLU A 81 -5.83 6.53 12.85
CA GLU A 81 -5.33 6.70 11.48
C GLU A 81 -6.03 7.86 10.75
N LYS A 82 -7.36 7.98 10.88
CA LYS A 82 -8.12 9.12 10.36
C LYS A 82 -7.66 10.44 10.96
N ALA A 83 -7.32 10.48 12.25
CA ALA A 83 -6.79 11.69 12.89
C ALA A 83 -5.44 12.09 12.28
N GLY A 84 -4.50 11.16 12.14
CA GLY A 84 -3.23 11.41 11.45
C GLY A 84 -3.41 11.84 9.98
N ALA A 85 -4.32 11.18 9.28
CA ALA A 85 -4.64 11.51 7.89
C ALA A 85 -5.27 12.91 7.75
N ALA A 86 -6.10 13.35 8.70
CA ALA A 86 -6.68 14.68 8.71
C ALA A 86 -5.60 15.77 8.85
N LEU A 87 -4.60 15.57 9.71
CA LEU A 87 -3.45 16.46 9.83
C LEU A 87 -2.68 16.58 8.51
N ALA A 88 -2.31 15.44 7.91
CA ALA A 88 -1.63 15.45 6.61
C ALA A 88 -2.49 16.10 5.52
N GLY A 89 -3.77 15.74 5.44
CA GLY A 89 -4.69 16.30 4.44
C GLY A 89 -4.82 17.81 4.49
N LYS A 90 -4.77 18.39 5.69
CA LYS A 90 -4.85 19.85 5.90
C LYS A 90 -3.52 20.55 5.64
N TYR A 91 -2.38 19.94 6.06
CA TYR A 91 -1.12 20.67 6.17
C TYR A 91 -0.04 20.25 5.17
N GLN A 92 -0.22 19.18 4.39
CA GLN A 92 0.83 18.67 3.49
C GLN A 92 1.39 19.71 2.51
N SER A 93 0.59 20.70 2.09
CA SER A 93 0.99 21.78 1.17
C SER A 93 0.72 23.17 1.75
N SER A 94 0.71 23.32 3.07
CA SER A 94 0.38 24.57 3.75
C SER A 94 1.54 25.57 3.85
N GLY A 95 2.71 25.22 3.36
CA GLY A 95 3.95 25.98 3.57
C GLY A 95 4.73 25.55 4.81
N GLU A 96 4.11 24.85 5.76
CA GLU A 96 4.80 24.29 6.91
C GLU A 96 5.69 23.11 6.47
N THR A 97 6.92 23.07 6.94
CA THR A 97 7.89 22.02 6.61
C THR A 97 7.97 20.93 7.68
N GLU A 98 7.57 21.28 8.90
CA GLU A 98 7.64 20.41 10.07
C GLU A 98 6.37 20.54 10.92
N LEU A 99 5.90 19.39 11.42
CA LEU A 99 4.80 19.29 12.39
C LEU A 99 5.37 18.74 13.70
N ALA A 100 5.15 19.42 14.83
CA ALA A 100 5.39 18.88 16.15
C ALA A 100 4.11 18.25 16.70
N LEU A 101 4.10 16.94 16.91
CA LEU A 101 3.01 16.23 17.57
C LEU A 101 3.29 16.18 19.07
N GLU A 102 2.54 16.97 19.82
CA GLU A 102 2.75 17.16 21.26
C GLU A 102 2.07 16.05 22.05
N MET A 103 2.86 15.36 22.87
CA MET A 103 2.38 14.24 23.68
C MET A 103 2.17 14.61 25.15
N ALA A 104 2.50 15.84 25.55
CA ALA A 104 2.25 16.31 26.93
C ALA A 104 0.75 16.26 27.25
N GLY A 105 0.39 15.56 28.32
CA GLY A 105 -1.01 15.34 28.72
C GLY A 105 -1.79 14.37 27.83
N SER A 106 -1.18 13.79 26.81
CA SER A 106 -1.83 12.78 25.95
C SER A 106 -2.03 11.46 26.69
N SER A 107 -3.19 10.83 26.48
CA SER A 107 -3.49 9.49 27.00
C SER A 107 -3.24 8.36 25.99
N LEU A 108 -2.61 8.67 24.85
CA LEU A 108 -2.34 7.69 23.80
C LEU A 108 -1.29 6.66 24.27
N THR A 109 -1.59 5.40 24.06
CA THR A 109 -0.60 4.32 24.17
C THR A 109 0.40 4.38 23.01
N ALA A 110 1.51 3.65 23.12
CA ALA A 110 2.50 3.56 22.04
C ALA A 110 1.91 3.02 20.72
N ALA A 111 1.03 2.01 20.80
CA ALA A 111 0.35 1.46 19.64
C ALA A 111 -0.64 2.46 19.02
N GLU A 112 -1.40 3.18 19.84
CA GLU A 112 -2.32 4.21 19.37
C GLU A 112 -1.58 5.36 18.66
N LEU A 113 -0.44 5.78 19.20
CA LEU A 113 0.41 6.78 18.55
C LEU A 113 0.94 6.26 17.20
N ALA A 114 1.37 5.00 17.12
CA ALA A 114 1.80 4.41 15.86
C ALA A 114 0.68 4.42 14.80
N SER A 115 -0.59 4.20 15.19
CA SER A 115 -1.75 4.35 14.27
C SER A 115 -1.91 5.79 13.76
N VAL A 116 -1.75 6.80 14.62
CA VAL A 116 -1.78 8.21 14.19
C VAL A 116 -0.66 8.49 13.17
N LEU A 117 0.55 8.04 13.46
CA LEU A 117 1.71 8.24 12.57
C LEU A 117 1.55 7.49 11.24
N THR A 118 0.94 6.31 11.26
CA THR A 118 0.56 5.55 10.06
C THR A 118 -0.37 6.37 9.17
N GLY A 119 -1.47 6.87 9.72
CA GLY A 119 -2.42 7.70 8.97
C GLY A 119 -1.80 8.99 8.45
N LEU A 120 -0.98 9.65 9.27
CA LEU A 120 -0.25 10.87 8.90
C LEU A 120 0.67 10.60 7.70
N ARG A 121 1.49 9.57 7.75
CA ARG A 121 2.46 9.26 6.71
C ARG A 121 1.79 8.77 5.43
N LEU A 122 0.83 7.84 5.51
CA LEU A 122 0.12 7.31 4.35
C LEU A 122 -0.69 8.39 3.61
N ARG A 123 -1.24 9.37 4.33
CA ARG A 123 -1.98 10.47 3.70
C ARG A 123 -1.07 11.55 3.13
N ASN A 124 0.14 11.72 3.69
CA ASN A 124 1.14 12.66 3.18
C ASN A 124 1.85 12.14 1.92
N TRP A 125 1.75 10.83 1.62
CA TRP A 125 2.34 10.24 0.44
C TRP A 125 1.74 10.82 -0.85
N ARG A 126 2.58 11.15 -1.80
CA ARG A 126 2.22 11.66 -3.12
C ARG A 126 3.09 10.99 -4.17
N TYR A 127 2.52 10.81 -5.35
CA TYR A 127 3.24 10.35 -6.53
C TYR A 127 3.05 11.36 -7.66
N ASP A 128 3.86 12.40 -7.63
CA ASP A 128 3.75 13.58 -8.52
C ASP A 128 5.02 13.84 -9.34
N ILE A 129 5.89 12.83 -9.45
CA ILE A 129 7.20 12.93 -10.13
C ILE A 129 7.10 13.34 -11.60
N TYR A 130 5.96 13.10 -12.24
CA TYR A 130 5.71 13.48 -13.64
C TYR A 130 5.00 14.84 -13.78
N ARG A 131 4.67 15.51 -12.67
CA ARG A 131 3.98 16.81 -12.69
C ARG A 131 4.97 17.97 -12.79
N THR A 132 5.54 18.18 -13.97
CA THR A 132 6.61 19.18 -14.20
C THR A 132 6.17 20.63 -14.12
N ARG A 133 4.85 20.92 -14.12
CA ARG A 133 4.26 22.29 -14.09
C ARG A 133 3.43 22.55 -12.84
N MET A 134 3.73 21.84 -11.75
CA MET A 134 3.01 22.01 -10.50
C MET A 134 3.38 23.36 -9.88
N LYS A 135 2.37 24.15 -9.47
CA LYS A 135 2.57 25.41 -8.77
C LYS A 135 3.11 25.17 -7.37
N ASP A 136 3.84 26.12 -6.80
CA ASP A 136 4.50 25.96 -5.50
C ASP A 136 3.49 25.69 -4.37
N GLU A 137 2.31 26.31 -4.39
CA GLU A 137 1.26 26.08 -3.41
C GLU A 137 0.63 24.68 -3.48
N GLN A 138 0.90 23.91 -4.53
CA GLN A 138 0.42 22.53 -4.70
C GLN A 138 1.45 21.49 -4.27
N LYS A 139 2.72 21.91 -4.12
CA LYS A 139 3.81 21.01 -3.73
C LYS A 139 3.68 20.62 -2.26
N VAL A 140 4.06 19.38 -1.95
CA VAL A 140 4.17 18.94 -0.56
C VAL A 140 5.32 19.68 0.10
N THR A 141 5.01 20.43 1.16
CA THR A 141 6.01 21.13 1.98
C THR A 141 6.28 20.39 3.28
N LEU A 142 5.27 19.71 3.85
CA LEU A 142 5.39 19.00 5.12
C LEU A 142 6.24 17.74 4.96
N GLY A 143 7.53 17.87 5.26
CA GLY A 143 8.55 16.82 5.12
C GLY A 143 8.83 16.03 6.40
N THR A 144 8.59 16.62 7.57
CA THR A 144 8.96 16.04 8.86
C THR A 144 7.80 16.11 9.86
N ALA A 145 7.64 15.06 10.68
CA ALA A 145 6.82 15.11 11.88
C ALA A 145 7.66 14.68 13.08
N THR A 146 7.78 15.57 14.06
CA THR A 146 8.51 15.35 15.31
C THR A 146 7.53 15.04 16.43
N VAL A 147 7.60 13.86 16.99
CA VAL A 147 6.81 13.47 18.17
C VAL A 147 7.54 13.94 19.41
N VAL A 148 6.90 14.84 20.16
CA VAL A 148 7.52 15.53 21.30
C VAL A 148 7.04 14.95 22.62
N GLY A 149 7.96 14.53 23.48
CA GLY A 149 7.64 14.03 24.82
C GLY A 149 6.97 12.66 24.87
N ALA A 150 7.09 11.86 23.82
CA ALA A 150 6.56 10.50 23.80
C ALA A 150 7.34 9.56 24.72
N PRO A 151 6.70 8.51 25.29
CA PRO A 151 7.39 7.46 26.01
C PRO A 151 8.32 6.66 25.06
N LYS A 152 9.44 6.13 25.59
CA LYS A 152 10.42 5.35 24.79
C LYS A 152 9.79 4.16 24.04
N THR A 153 8.72 3.57 24.57
CA THR A 153 7.98 2.48 23.92
C THR A 153 7.30 2.89 22.63
N ALA A 154 7.03 4.19 22.43
CA ALA A 154 6.40 4.70 21.20
C ALA A 154 7.33 4.62 19.99
N GLU A 155 8.62 4.87 20.18
CA GLU A 155 9.62 4.72 19.12
C GLU A 155 9.73 3.27 18.63
N ALA A 156 9.70 2.31 19.58
CA ALA A 156 9.68 0.89 19.23
C ALA A 156 8.40 0.48 18.50
N ALA A 157 7.23 0.96 18.92
CA ALA A 157 5.97 0.69 18.23
C ALA A 157 5.95 1.26 16.80
N TRP A 158 6.51 2.45 16.61
CA TRP A 158 6.66 3.04 15.28
C TRP A 158 7.66 2.27 14.41
N ALA A 159 8.78 1.80 14.98
CA ALA A 159 9.76 0.99 14.26
C ALA A 159 9.16 -0.31 13.68
N GLU A 160 8.12 -0.85 14.30
CA GLU A 160 7.34 -1.96 13.74
C GLU A 160 6.34 -1.51 12.67
N ALA A 161 5.57 -0.45 12.94
CA ALA A 161 4.52 0.03 12.06
C ALA A 161 5.07 0.61 10.74
N VAL A 162 6.24 1.24 10.76
CA VAL A 162 6.84 1.88 9.58
C VAL A 162 7.08 0.91 8.43
N HIS A 163 7.31 -0.36 8.70
CA HIS A 163 7.50 -1.38 7.67
C HIS A 163 6.20 -1.68 6.91
N VAL A 164 5.06 -1.69 7.61
CA VAL A 164 3.74 -1.82 6.96
C VAL A 164 3.47 -0.60 6.09
N VAL A 165 3.74 0.59 6.61
CA VAL A 165 3.63 1.84 5.83
C VAL A 165 4.50 1.80 4.58
N ALA A 166 5.76 1.37 4.68
CA ALA A 166 6.66 1.24 3.54
C ALA A 166 6.14 0.24 2.50
N GLY A 167 5.55 -0.87 2.93
CA GLY A 167 4.90 -1.85 2.06
C GLY A 167 3.71 -1.25 1.30
N VAL A 168 2.84 -0.50 2.00
CA VAL A 168 1.70 0.19 1.37
C VAL A 168 2.18 1.28 0.40
N GLU A 169 3.19 2.07 0.76
CA GLU A 169 3.77 3.09 -0.11
C GLU A 169 4.35 2.45 -1.38
N PHE A 170 5.03 1.30 -1.26
CA PHE A 170 5.58 0.58 -2.40
C PHE A 170 4.48 0.02 -3.32
N ALA A 171 3.44 -0.60 -2.77
CA ALA A 171 2.30 -1.06 -3.55
C ALA A 171 1.62 0.10 -4.31
N ARG A 172 1.45 1.27 -3.66
CA ARG A 172 0.92 2.48 -4.30
C ARG A 172 1.83 3.02 -5.40
N GLU A 173 3.15 3.01 -5.19
CA GLU A 173 4.14 3.40 -6.20
C GLU A 173 3.97 2.53 -7.45
N LEU A 174 3.99 1.20 -7.29
CA LEU A 174 3.83 0.26 -8.39
C LEU A 174 2.52 0.48 -9.15
N ALA A 175 1.39 0.59 -8.43
CA ALA A 175 0.07 0.77 -9.06
C ALA A 175 -0.12 2.15 -9.72
N THR A 176 0.63 3.17 -9.31
CA THR A 176 0.50 4.52 -9.86
C THR A 176 1.34 4.73 -11.12
N GLU A 177 2.41 3.96 -11.29
CA GLU A 177 3.28 4.08 -12.45
C GLU A 177 2.55 3.85 -13.77
N PRO A 178 2.86 4.61 -14.81
CA PRO A 178 2.32 4.34 -16.15
C PRO A 178 2.97 3.08 -16.77
N ALA A 179 2.22 2.38 -17.62
CA ALA A 179 2.65 1.11 -18.20
C ALA A 179 3.88 1.20 -19.12
N ASN A 180 4.19 2.37 -19.68
CA ASN A 180 5.43 2.58 -20.43
C ASN A 180 6.68 2.61 -19.54
N ILE A 181 6.50 2.71 -18.21
CA ILE A 181 7.57 2.68 -17.19
C ILE A 181 7.52 1.38 -16.39
N LEU A 182 6.30 0.94 -16.01
CA LEU A 182 6.11 -0.29 -15.25
C LEU A 182 5.53 -1.39 -16.15
N TYR A 183 6.37 -2.32 -16.54
CA TYR A 183 6.10 -3.52 -17.32
C TYR A 183 6.78 -4.72 -16.63
N PRO A 184 6.59 -5.97 -17.05
CA PRO A 184 7.02 -7.13 -16.28
C PRO A 184 8.47 -7.09 -15.81
N GLU A 185 9.42 -6.79 -16.70
CA GLU A 185 10.84 -6.76 -16.35
C GLU A 185 11.17 -5.62 -15.39
N SER A 186 10.64 -4.41 -15.60
CA SER A 186 10.89 -3.26 -14.73
C SER A 186 10.22 -3.42 -13.36
N PHE A 187 9.11 -4.16 -13.26
CA PHE A 187 8.53 -4.56 -11.98
C PHE A 187 9.51 -5.42 -11.17
N VAL A 188 10.11 -6.43 -11.85
CA VAL A 188 11.15 -7.28 -11.23
C VAL A 188 12.33 -6.43 -10.74
N ASP A 189 12.82 -5.49 -11.56
CA ASP A 189 13.96 -4.66 -11.19
C ASP A 189 13.67 -3.74 -10.00
N ARG A 190 12.46 -3.18 -9.92
CA ARG A 190 12.02 -2.42 -8.74
C ARG A 190 11.97 -3.27 -7.48
N CYS A 191 11.47 -4.49 -7.59
CA CYS A 191 11.51 -5.44 -6.47
C CYS A 191 12.94 -5.77 -6.07
N ARG A 192 13.84 -6.06 -7.02
CA ARG A 192 15.26 -6.31 -6.74
C ARG A 192 15.87 -5.17 -5.92
N ALA A 193 15.67 -3.92 -6.35
CA ALA A 193 16.20 -2.75 -5.65
C ALA A 193 15.61 -2.61 -4.23
N ARG A 194 14.32 -2.94 -4.03
CA ARG A 194 13.67 -2.83 -2.71
C ARG A 194 14.09 -3.93 -1.73
N PHE A 195 14.41 -5.11 -2.23
CA PHE A 195 14.79 -6.26 -1.41
C PHE A 195 16.30 -6.44 -1.28
N GLU A 196 17.11 -5.63 -1.96
CA GLU A 196 18.57 -5.68 -1.84
C GLU A 196 19.04 -5.51 -0.38
N GLY A 197 19.91 -6.40 0.08
CA GLY A 197 20.47 -6.36 1.44
C GLY A 197 19.49 -6.74 2.56
N THR A 198 18.23 -7.09 2.26
CA THR A 198 17.22 -7.42 3.29
C THR A 198 17.32 -8.85 3.81
N GLY A 199 17.99 -9.74 3.09
CA GLY A 199 18.05 -11.18 3.37
C GLY A 199 16.92 -11.98 2.73
N ALA A 200 15.99 -11.37 2.02
CA ALA A 200 15.02 -12.08 1.17
C ALA A 200 15.72 -12.63 -0.08
N HIS A 201 15.30 -13.82 -0.53
CA HIS A 201 15.78 -14.43 -1.76
C HIS A 201 14.78 -14.22 -2.88
N LEU A 202 15.25 -13.80 -4.07
CA LEU A 202 14.41 -13.58 -5.24
C LEU A 202 14.68 -14.67 -6.29
N VAL A 203 13.58 -15.29 -6.77
CA VAL A 203 13.59 -16.22 -7.91
C VAL A 203 12.85 -15.57 -9.05
N VAL A 204 13.44 -15.53 -10.24
CA VAL A 204 12.83 -14.96 -11.44
C VAL A 204 12.81 -16.03 -12.52
N LEU A 205 11.63 -16.29 -13.07
CA LEU A 205 11.47 -17.11 -14.28
C LEU A 205 11.27 -16.17 -15.46
N ASP A 206 12.10 -16.29 -16.47
CA ASP A 206 11.91 -15.73 -17.81
C ASP A 206 11.00 -16.65 -18.65
N GLU A 207 10.65 -16.21 -19.86
CA GLU A 207 9.78 -16.98 -20.76
C GLU A 207 10.36 -18.36 -21.08
N GLY A 208 11.67 -18.45 -21.33
CA GLY A 208 12.32 -19.74 -21.60
C GLY A 208 12.29 -20.71 -20.43
N ALA A 209 12.33 -20.23 -19.20
CA ALA A 209 12.15 -21.06 -18.00
C ALA A 209 10.68 -21.49 -17.85
N MET A 210 9.74 -20.56 -18.09
CA MET A 210 8.30 -20.85 -18.04
C MET A 210 7.85 -21.83 -19.15
N GLU A 211 8.41 -21.73 -20.36
CA GLU A 211 8.18 -22.70 -21.45
C GLU A 211 8.59 -24.11 -21.03
N LYS A 212 9.78 -24.28 -20.44
CA LYS A 212 10.27 -25.57 -19.96
C LYS A 212 9.38 -26.17 -18.86
N LEU A 213 8.71 -25.33 -18.08
CA LEU A 213 7.75 -25.73 -17.07
C LEU A 213 6.34 -25.97 -17.63
N GLY A 214 6.11 -25.69 -18.92
CA GLY A 214 4.81 -25.88 -19.57
C GLY A 214 3.76 -24.84 -19.19
N MET A 215 4.15 -23.62 -18.83
CA MET A 215 3.25 -22.52 -18.40
C MET A 215 2.55 -21.85 -19.59
N GLY A 216 1.89 -22.64 -20.44
CA GLY A 216 1.25 -22.13 -21.66
C GLY A 216 0.03 -21.25 -21.39
N SER A 217 -0.60 -21.35 -20.23
CA SER A 217 -1.72 -20.50 -19.84
C SER A 217 -1.27 -19.04 -19.59
N LEU A 218 -0.22 -18.84 -18.80
CA LEU A 218 0.38 -17.54 -18.52
C LEU A 218 1.04 -16.95 -19.77
N LEU A 219 1.88 -17.73 -20.45
CA LEU A 219 2.60 -17.28 -21.63
C LEU A 219 1.65 -16.88 -22.77
N GLY A 220 0.51 -17.58 -22.90
CA GLY A 220 -0.52 -17.26 -23.89
C GLY A 220 -1.04 -15.82 -23.76
N VAL A 221 -1.16 -15.30 -22.55
CA VAL A 221 -1.59 -13.91 -22.31
C VAL A 221 -0.58 -12.90 -22.85
N GLY A 222 0.72 -13.15 -22.64
CA GLY A 222 1.81 -12.26 -23.02
C GLY A 222 2.15 -12.23 -24.52
N LEU A 223 1.62 -13.17 -25.32
CA LEU A 223 2.02 -13.36 -26.73
C LEU A 223 1.86 -12.10 -27.62
N GLY A 224 0.91 -11.22 -27.29
CA GLY A 224 0.66 -9.97 -28.03
C GLY A 224 1.53 -8.79 -27.58
N SER A 225 2.34 -8.93 -26.57
CA SER A 225 3.21 -7.85 -26.07
C SER A 225 4.62 -7.95 -26.63
N GLU A 226 5.29 -6.80 -26.74
CA GLU A 226 6.76 -6.73 -26.93
C GLU A 226 7.53 -6.86 -25.60
N ARG A 227 6.82 -6.88 -24.45
CA ARG A 227 7.38 -7.04 -23.11
C ARG A 227 7.35 -8.50 -22.73
N GLU A 228 8.50 -9.04 -22.35
CA GLU A 228 8.60 -10.44 -21.95
C GLU A 228 7.91 -10.69 -20.61
N SER A 229 7.12 -11.75 -20.56
CA SER A 229 6.47 -12.21 -19.34
C SER A 229 7.48 -12.65 -18.27
N ARG A 230 7.13 -12.53 -16.99
CA ARG A 230 7.97 -12.95 -15.85
C ARG A 230 7.13 -13.59 -14.77
N ILE A 231 7.72 -14.54 -14.06
CA ILE A 231 7.30 -14.84 -12.68
C ILE A 231 8.40 -14.36 -11.75
N LEU A 232 8.00 -13.63 -10.73
CA LEU A 232 8.88 -13.23 -9.63
C LEU A 232 8.39 -13.91 -8.35
N ALA A 233 9.27 -14.62 -7.64
CA ALA A 233 9.03 -15.06 -6.28
C ALA A 233 9.99 -14.35 -5.32
N VAL A 234 9.46 -13.83 -4.22
CA VAL A 234 10.21 -13.30 -3.08
C VAL A 234 10.06 -14.26 -1.93
N VAL A 235 11.14 -14.87 -1.50
CA VAL A 235 11.16 -15.91 -0.44
C VAL A 235 11.74 -15.32 0.84
N TRP A 236 11.01 -15.46 1.93
CA TRP A 236 11.43 -15.09 3.27
C TRP A 236 11.35 -16.31 4.21
N ASN A 237 12.48 -16.71 4.75
CA ASN A 237 12.63 -17.84 5.69
C ASN A 237 12.92 -17.32 7.11
N GLY A 238 11.97 -16.60 7.68
CA GLY A 238 12.09 -16.01 9.03
C GLY A 238 11.53 -16.90 10.14
N GLY A 239 10.86 -17.99 9.79
CA GLY A 239 10.29 -18.98 10.71
C GLY A 239 11.25 -20.13 11.06
N ASN A 240 10.71 -21.23 11.57
CA ASN A 240 11.53 -22.42 11.85
C ASN A 240 11.94 -23.12 10.55
N PRO A 241 13.17 -23.66 10.49
CA PRO A 241 13.58 -24.48 9.36
C PRO A 241 12.65 -25.70 9.21
N GLY A 242 12.19 -25.94 7.98
CA GLY A 242 11.29 -27.06 7.65
C GLY A 242 9.79 -26.77 7.79
N ASP A 243 9.39 -25.67 8.40
CA ASP A 243 7.98 -25.26 8.38
C ASP A 243 7.56 -24.87 6.95
N LYS A 244 6.42 -25.37 6.50
CA LYS A 244 5.86 -25.03 5.19
C LYS A 244 5.49 -23.54 5.14
N PRO A 245 5.83 -22.82 4.05
CA PRO A 245 5.51 -21.40 3.95
C PRO A 245 4.00 -21.13 3.75
N THR A 246 3.59 -19.91 4.03
CA THR A 246 2.38 -19.34 3.46
C THR A 246 2.74 -18.69 2.13
N ALA A 247 2.02 -19.01 1.06
CA ALA A 247 2.22 -18.39 -0.24
C ALA A 247 1.19 -17.28 -0.47
N PHE A 248 1.65 -16.13 -0.89
CA PHE A 248 0.85 -15.05 -1.45
C PHE A 248 1.06 -15.01 -2.96
N VAL A 249 -0.02 -15.10 -3.74
CA VAL A 249 0.06 -15.09 -5.21
C VAL A 249 -0.66 -13.86 -5.75
N GLY A 250 0.00 -13.08 -6.62
CA GLY A 250 -0.53 -11.83 -7.13
C GLY A 250 -0.73 -11.83 -8.65
N LYS A 251 -1.92 -11.44 -9.12
CA LYS A 251 -2.16 -11.07 -10.52
C LYS A 251 -1.33 -9.84 -10.85
N GLY A 252 -0.51 -9.93 -11.89
CA GLY A 252 0.41 -8.89 -12.31
C GLY A 252 0.29 -8.52 -13.79
N VAL A 253 -0.92 -8.25 -14.27
CA VAL A 253 -1.13 -7.75 -15.64
C VAL A 253 -0.78 -6.26 -15.64
N THR A 254 0.42 -5.93 -16.13
CA THR A 254 0.98 -4.58 -16.04
C THR A 254 0.25 -3.55 -16.88
N PHE A 255 -0.37 -4.00 -17.96
CA PHE A 255 -1.41 -3.28 -18.70
C PHE A 255 -2.34 -4.27 -19.37
N ASP A 256 -3.63 -4.02 -19.31
CA ASP A 256 -4.65 -4.89 -19.88
C ASP A 256 -5.53 -4.15 -20.90
N THR A 257 -5.29 -4.42 -22.18
CA THR A 257 -6.16 -3.92 -23.25
C THR A 257 -7.38 -4.82 -23.48
N GLY A 258 -7.43 -5.99 -22.84
CA GLY A 258 -8.33 -7.09 -23.19
C GLY A 258 -7.77 -8.04 -24.26
N GLY A 259 -6.62 -7.73 -24.85
CA GLY A 259 -6.08 -8.46 -26.00
C GLY A 259 -6.97 -8.32 -27.24
N ILE A 260 -7.22 -9.41 -27.96
CA ILE A 260 -8.12 -9.41 -29.14
C ILE A 260 -9.59 -9.11 -28.74
N SER A 261 -10.02 -9.51 -27.54
CA SER A 261 -11.31 -9.11 -26.95
C SER A 261 -11.18 -7.70 -26.35
N ILE A 262 -10.88 -6.70 -27.18
CA ILE A 262 -10.44 -5.37 -26.78
C ILE A 262 -11.47 -4.61 -25.93
N LYS A 263 -11.01 -4.00 -24.87
CA LYS A 263 -11.83 -3.13 -24.00
C LYS A 263 -12.23 -1.84 -24.70
N PRO A 264 -13.33 -1.18 -24.27
CA PRO A 264 -13.66 0.17 -24.70
C PRO A 264 -12.54 1.16 -24.35
N GLY A 265 -12.25 2.13 -25.25
CA GLY A 265 -11.20 3.14 -25.01
C GLY A 265 -11.41 3.99 -23.75
N PRO A 266 -12.63 4.50 -23.45
CA PRO A 266 -12.87 5.23 -22.22
C PRO A 266 -12.59 4.37 -20.96
N GLY A 267 -11.71 4.89 -20.06
CA GLY A 267 -11.30 4.20 -18.84
C GLY A 267 -10.17 3.19 -19.02
N MET A 268 -9.73 2.88 -20.24
CA MET A 268 -8.66 1.90 -20.48
C MET A 268 -7.33 2.33 -19.80
N TRP A 269 -7.07 3.61 -19.61
CA TRP A 269 -5.87 4.09 -18.89
C TRP A 269 -5.79 3.61 -17.43
N ASP A 270 -6.91 3.22 -16.84
CA ASP A 270 -6.95 2.66 -15.48
C ASP A 270 -6.43 1.23 -15.44
N MET A 271 -6.31 0.57 -16.59
CA MET A 271 -5.80 -0.81 -16.71
C MET A 271 -4.31 -0.95 -16.40
N LYS A 272 -3.59 0.15 -16.18
CA LYS A 272 -2.27 0.13 -15.52
C LYS A 272 -2.32 -0.42 -14.10
N TRP A 273 -3.51 -0.46 -13.47
CA TRP A 273 -3.72 -0.98 -12.12
C TRP A 273 -4.00 -2.49 -12.07
N ASP A 274 -4.09 -3.13 -13.23
CA ASP A 274 -4.44 -4.54 -13.31
C ASP A 274 -3.34 -5.49 -12.81
N MET A 275 -2.26 -4.91 -12.36
CA MET A 275 -1.18 -5.52 -11.59
C MET A 275 -1.32 -5.28 -10.07
N GLY A 276 -2.46 -4.76 -9.60
CA GLY A 276 -2.68 -4.41 -8.19
C GLY A 276 -2.51 -5.58 -7.23
N GLY A 277 -2.85 -6.80 -7.65
CA GLY A 277 -2.61 -8.02 -6.89
C GLY A 277 -1.13 -8.28 -6.66
N ALA A 278 -0.30 -8.21 -7.72
CA ALA A 278 1.15 -8.33 -7.62
C ALA A 278 1.76 -7.20 -6.78
N GLY A 279 1.27 -5.98 -6.95
CA GLY A 279 1.69 -4.82 -6.14
C GLY A 279 1.40 -5.00 -4.66
N ALA A 280 0.23 -5.55 -4.31
CA ALA A 280 -0.14 -5.86 -2.92
C ALA A 280 0.78 -6.94 -2.33
N VAL A 281 1.07 -8.01 -3.09
CA VAL A 281 2.00 -9.07 -2.67
C VAL A 281 3.40 -8.51 -2.47
N ALA A 282 3.93 -7.71 -3.40
CA ALA A 282 5.24 -7.09 -3.28
C ALA A 282 5.33 -6.20 -2.03
N GLY A 283 4.30 -5.38 -1.77
CA GLY A 283 4.20 -4.54 -0.58
C GLY A 283 4.10 -5.34 0.72
N ALA A 284 3.29 -6.41 0.75
CA ALA A 284 3.17 -7.29 1.90
C ALA A 284 4.51 -7.98 2.22
N MET A 285 5.19 -8.50 1.19
CA MET A 285 6.52 -9.10 1.37
C MET A 285 7.54 -8.09 1.91
N LEU A 286 7.53 -6.85 1.39
CA LEU A 286 8.42 -5.80 1.88
C LEU A 286 8.17 -5.50 3.38
N ALA A 287 6.90 -5.44 3.78
CA ALA A 287 6.52 -5.24 5.18
C ALA A 287 6.98 -6.40 6.08
N LEU A 288 6.76 -7.65 5.67
CA LEU A 288 7.15 -8.85 6.42
C LEU A 288 8.66 -8.97 6.57
N VAL A 289 9.40 -8.78 5.48
CA VAL A 289 10.87 -8.81 5.47
C VAL A 289 11.45 -7.69 6.31
N GLY A 290 10.93 -6.46 6.17
CA GLY A 290 11.37 -5.30 6.94
C GLY A 290 11.18 -5.50 8.45
N ARG A 291 10.06 -6.09 8.87
CA ARG A 291 9.77 -6.45 10.26
C ARG A 291 10.54 -7.67 10.76
N LYS A 292 11.30 -8.33 9.89
CA LYS A 292 11.94 -9.62 10.19
C LYS A 292 10.95 -10.62 10.78
N ALA A 293 9.79 -10.75 10.10
CA ALA A 293 8.68 -11.57 10.55
C ALA A 293 9.14 -13.02 10.80
N LYS A 294 8.76 -13.57 11.95
CA LYS A 294 9.08 -14.95 12.33
C LYS A 294 8.11 -15.93 11.68
N ALA A 295 8.15 -15.97 10.35
CA ALA A 295 7.32 -16.84 9.52
C ALA A 295 8.06 -17.17 8.22
N ASN A 296 7.80 -18.35 7.65
CA ASN A 296 8.21 -18.70 6.30
C ASN A 296 7.12 -18.24 5.34
N VAL A 297 7.47 -17.38 4.39
CA VAL A 297 6.52 -16.78 3.45
C VAL A 297 7.13 -16.72 2.06
N VAL A 298 6.32 -16.94 1.04
CA VAL A 298 6.70 -16.69 -0.35
C VAL A 298 5.65 -15.81 -1.02
N GLY A 299 6.10 -14.72 -1.64
CA GLY A 299 5.25 -13.87 -2.48
C GLY A 299 5.54 -14.15 -3.95
N ILE A 300 4.56 -14.57 -4.72
CA ILE A 300 4.67 -14.94 -6.13
C ILE A 300 3.85 -13.97 -6.96
N MET A 301 4.45 -13.41 -8.00
CA MET A 301 3.82 -12.44 -8.90
C MET A 301 3.93 -12.93 -10.33
N GLY A 302 2.81 -13.24 -10.96
CA GLY A 302 2.73 -13.56 -12.39
C GLY A 302 2.59 -12.26 -13.17
N LEU A 303 3.60 -11.90 -13.93
CA LEU A 303 3.75 -10.59 -14.58
C LEU A 303 3.65 -10.74 -16.10
N VAL A 304 2.66 -10.11 -16.70
CA VAL A 304 2.40 -10.11 -18.14
C VAL A 304 1.86 -8.76 -18.58
N GLU A 305 1.85 -8.51 -19.89
CA GLU A 305 1.11 -7.41 -20.52
C GLU A 305 0.18 -7.97 -21.56
N ASN A 306 -1.14 -7.69 -21.47
CA ASN A 306 -2.16 -8.21 -22.40
C ASN A 306 -2.44 -7.20 -23.51
N MET A 307 -1.89 -7.46 -24.70
CA MET A 307 -1.94 -6.53 -25.84
C MET A 307 -2.52 -7.21 -27.11
N PRO A 308 -3.23 -6.46 -27.97
CA PRO A 308 -3.64 -6.95 -29.27
C PRO A 308 -2.47 -6.84 -30.25
N ASP A 309 -2.15 -7.93 -30.92
CA ASP A 309 -1.12 -8.02 -31.96
C ASP A 309 -1.41 -9.18 -32.89
N GLY A 310 -0.67 -9.28 -33.98
CA GLY A 310 -0.78 -10.39 -34.95
C GLY A 310 -0.38 -11.75 -34.37
N LYS A 311 0.36 -11.79 -33.25
CA LYS A 311 0.74 -13.00 -32.51
C LYS A 311 -0.14 -13.26 -31.28
N ALA A 312 -1.00 -12.29 -30.93
CA ALA A 312 -1.82 -12.39 -29.72
C ALA A 312 -2.73 -13.62 -29.74
N GLN A 313 -2.95 -14.17 -28.58
CA GLN A 313 -3.96 -15.21 -28.31
C GLN A 313 -5.34 -14.73 -28.75
N ARG A 314 -6.13 -15.64 -29.33
CA ARG A 314 -7.45 -15.32 -29.90
C ARG A 314 -8.55 -16.07 -29.16
N PRO A 315 -9.77 -15.53 -29.11
CA PRO A 315 -10.94 -16.31 -28.72
C PRO A 315 -11.06 -17.60 -29.55
N GLY A 316 -11.22 -18.73 -28.89
CA GLY A 316 -11.23 -20.07 -29.48
C GLY A 316 -9.89 -20.79 -29.50
N ASP A 317 -8.78 -20.12 -29.17
CA ASP A 317 -7.49 -20.77 -29.03
C ASP A 317 -7.51 -21.71 -27.78
N VAL A 318 -6.78 -22.81 -27.86
CA VAL A 318 -6.61 -23.75 -26.76
C VAL A 318 -5.17 -23.68 -26.29
N VAL A 319 -4.96 -23.40 -25.00
CA VAL A 319 -3.66 -23.42 -24.34
C VAL A 319 -3.55 -24.58 -23.37
N THR A 320 -2.32 -25.04 -23.11
CA THR A 320 -2.07 -26.06 -22.09
C THR A 320 -1.39 -25.38 -20.88
N SER A 321 -1.99 -25.50 -19.71
CA SER A 321 -1.41 -24.99 -18.46
C SER A 321 -0.29 -25.89 -17.94
N MET A 322 0.50 -25.38 -16.99
CA MET A 322 1.56 -26.14 -16.32
C MET A 322 1.05 -27.43 -15.67
N SER A 323 -0.20 -27.49 -15.25
CA SER A 323 -0.82 -28.72 -14.72
C SER A 323 -1.14 -29.77 -15.78
N GLY A 324 -0.88 -29.49 -17.06
CA GLY A 324 -1.20 -30.36 -18.18
C GLY A 324 -2.66 -30.28 -18.67
N GLN A 325 -3.49 -29.47 -18.02
CA GLN A 325 -4.89 -29.25 -18.45
C GLN A 325 -4.96 -28.31 -19.65
N THR A 326 -5.84 -28.63 -20.58
CA THR A 326 -6.16 -27.74 -21.71
C THR A 326 -7.26 -26.76 -21.35
N ILE A 327 -7.11 -25.52 -21.79
CA ILE A 327 -8.02 -24.42 -21.53
C ILE A 327 -8.41 -23.80 -22.86
N GLU A 328 -9.70 -23.83 -23.23
CA GLU A 328 -10.23 -23.04 -24.33
C GLU A 328 -10.43 -21.59 -23.89
N VAL A 329 -9.80 -20.69 -24.57
CA VAL A 329 -9.87 -19.23 -24.28
C VAL A 329 -11.03 -18.63 -25.04
N LEU A 330 -12.18 -18.46 -24.39
CA LEU A 330 -13.36 -17.87 -25.02
C LEU A 330 -13.33 -16.33 -25.06
N ASN A 331 -12.59 -15.73 -24.14
CA ASN A 331 -12.46 -14.27 -24.01
C ASN A 331 -11.05 -13.94 -23.52
N THR A 332 -10.28 -13.21 -24.33
CA THR A 332 -8.91 -12.83 -23.98
C THR A 332 -8.84 -11.72 -22.93
N ASP A 333 -9.97 -11.09 -22.58
CA ASP A 333 -10.14 -10.15 -21.45
C ASP A 333 -10.43 -10.89 -20.12
N ALA A 334 -10.35 -12.21 -20.13
CA ALA A 334 -10.38 -13.04 -18.93
C ALA A 334 -8.99 -13.64 -18.61
N GLU A 335 -7.96 -12.88 -18.85
CA GLU A 335 -6.53 -13.19 -18.81
C GLU A 335 -6.01 -13.46 -17.39
N GLY A 336 -6.54 -12.76 -16.38
CA GLY A 336 -6.07 -12.85 -14.99
C GLY A 336 -6.12 -14.28 -14.46
N ARG A 337 -7.19 -15.02 -14.74
CA ARG A 337 -7.32 -16.44 -14.36
C ARG A 337 -6.32 -17.35 -15.07
N LEU A 338 -5.91 -17.00 -16.27
CA LEU A 338 -4.91 -17.73 -17.06
C LEU A 338 -3.52 -17.55 -16.45
N VAL A 339 -3.18 -16.32 -16.06
CA VAL A 339 -1.94 -15.99 -15.35
C VAL A 339 -1.88 -16.70 -14.00
N LEU A 340 -2.97 -16.65 -13.24
CA LEU A 340 -3.05 -17.25 -11.92
C LEU A 340 -3.03 -18.79 -11.98
N ALA A 341 -3.57 -19.42 -13.01
CA ALA A 341 -3.58 -20.87 -13.14
C ALA A 341 -2.15 -21.46 -13.05
N ASP A 342 -1.21 -20.94 -13.84
CA ASP A 342 0.16 -21.40 -13.83
C ASP A 342 0.93 -20.95 -12.58
N ALA A 343 0.74 -19.71 -12.15
CA ALA A 343 1.39 -19.18 -10.95
C ALA A 343 1.00 -19.96 -9.68
N LEU A 344 -0.29 -20.31 -9.53
CA LEU A 344 -0.80 -21.09 -8.41
C LEU A 344 -0.32 -22.55 -8.45
N HIS A 345 -0.24 -23.15 -9.65
CA HIS A 345 0.28 -24.50 -9.79
C HIS A 345 1.77 -24.53 -9.46
N TRP A 346 2.56 -23.62 -10.00
CA TRP A 346 3.98 -23.52 -9.67
C TRP A 346 4.23 -23.27 -8.18
N ALA A 347 3.42 -22.43 -7.54
CA ALA A 347 3.50 -22.20 -6.10
C ALA A 347 3.38 -23.52 -5.30
N GLN A 348 2.49 -24.42 -5.72
CA GLN A 348 2.27 -25.71 -5.07
C GLN A 348 3.44 -26.68 -5.30
N GLU A 349 3.90 -26.79 -6.53
CA GLU A 349 4.97 -27.72 -6.89
C GLU A 349 6.33 -27.30 -6.29
N GLU A 350 6.69 -26.02 -6.41
CA GLU A 350 8.00 -25.52 -6.01
C GLU A 350 8.13 -25.32 -4.49
N PHE A 351 7.10 -24.73 -3.86
CA PHE A 351 7.20 -24.31 -2.45
C PHE A 351 6.40 -25.19 -1.48
N GLN A 352 5.49 -26.01 -1.96
CA GLN A 352 4.62 -26.89 -1.16
C GLN A 352 4.00 -26.17 0.06
N PRO A 353 3.35 -25.01 -0.12
CA PRO A 353 2.91 -24.17 0.97
C PRO A 353 1.83 -24.82 1.83
N ALA A 354 1.75 -24.42 3.11
CA ALA A 354 0.68 -24.85 4.01
C ALA A 354 -0.67 -24.22 3.63
N ARG A 355 -0.64 -23.02 3.06
CA ARG A 355 -1.80 -22.28 2.54
C ARG A 355 -1.39 -21.36 1.43
N ILE A 356 -2.36 -21.01 0.57
CA ILE A 356 -2.20 -20.04 -0.50
C ILE A 356 -3.29 -19.00 -0.35
N ILE A 357 -2.90 -17.75 -0.53
CA ILE A 357 -3.83 -16.60 -0.61
C ILE A 357 -3.48 -15.86 -1.89
N ASP A 358 -4.43 -15.74 -2.82
CA ASP A 358 -4.20 -14.98 -4.03
C ASP A 358 -4.90 -13.61 -3.99
N PHE A 359 -4.32 -12.67 -4.72
CA PHE A 359 -4.79 -11.29 -4.84
C PHE A 359 -4.91 -10.92 -6.32
N ALA A 360 -6.08 -10.47 -6.73
CA ALA A 360 -6.32 -10.12 -8.12
C ALA A 360 -7.34 -9.00 -8.30
N THR A 361 -7.06 -8.09 -9.19
CA THR A 361 -8.03 -7.17 -9.79
C THR A 361 -8.79 -7.91 -10.88
N LEU A 362 -9.59 -8.93 -10.50
CA LEU A 362 -9.99 -10.00 -11.41
C LEU A 362 -11.19 -9.65 -12.29
N THR A 363 -12.16 -8.89 -11.76
CA THR A 363 -13.40 -8.62 -12.48
C THR A 363 -14.14 -7.40 -11.92
N GLY A 364 -14.68 -6.57 -12.82
CA GLY A 364 -15.58 -5.47 -12.46
C GLY A 364 -16.89 -5.94 -11.78
N ALA A 365 -17.22 -7.23 -11.84
CA ALA A 365 -18.38 -7.79 -11.12
C ALA A 365 -18.29 -7.58 -9.59
N MET A 366 -17.07 -7.47 -9.03
CA MET A 366 -16.89 -7.15 -7.61
C MET A 366 -17.44 -5.77 -7.24
N ILE A 367 -17.25 -4.77 -8.10
CA ILE A 367 -17.77 -3.41 -7.89
C ILE A 367 -19.30 -3.43 -7.94
N ILE A 368 -19.88 -4.23 -8.84
CA ILE A 368 -21.34 -4.38 -8.94
C ILE A 368 -21.91 -5.06 -7.67
N ALA A 369 -21.20 -6.07 -7.15
CA ALA A 369 -21.66 -6.84 -6.00
C ALA A 369 -21.44 -6.12 -4.66
N LEU A 370 -20.29 -5.44 -4.47
CA LEU A 370 -19.82 -4.96 -3.17
C LEU A 370 -19.53 -3.44 -3.14
N GLY A 371 -19.70 -2.72 -4.24
CA GLY A 371 -19.31 -1.31 -4.35
C GLY A 371 -17.77 -1.15 -4.35
N ASN A 372 -17.31 0.04 -3.96
CA ASN A 372 -15.89 0.39 -3.94
C ASN A 372 -15.25 0.27 -2.55
N GLU A 373 -15.99 -0.18 -1.55
CA GLU A 373 -15.56 -0.19 -0.14
C GLU A 373 -15.04 -1.55 0.31
N HIS A 374 -15.44 -2.64 -0.36
CA HIS A 374 -15.14 -4.01 0.05
C HIS A 374 -14.54 -4.83 -1.09
N GLY A 375 -13.51 -5.61 -0.78
CA GLY A 375 -13.01 -6.68 -1.65
C GLY A 375 -13.84 -7.95 -1.50
N GLY A 376 -13.93 -8.75 -2.57
CA GLY A 376 -14.53 -10.09 -2.48
C GLY A 376 -13.52 -11.08 -1.90
N LEU A 377 -13.94 -11.88 -0.94
CA LEU A 377 -13.16 -13.00 -0.39
C LEU A 377 -13.87 -14.32 -0.67
N PHE A 378 -13.15 -15.28 -1.20
CA PHE A 378 -13.58 -16.67 -1.38
C PHE A 378 -12.58 -17.58 -0.68
N SER A 379 -13.03 -18.56 0.07
CA SER A 379 -12.18 -19.49 0.79
C SER A 379 -12.79 -20.89 0.78
N ASN A 380 -11.93 -21.90 0.87
CA ASN A 380 -12.29 -23.28 1.17
C ASN A 380 -12.12 -23.62 2.66
N ASP A 381 -11.82 -22.64 3.49
CA ASP A 381 -11.62 -22.73 4.93
C ASP A 381 -12.30 -21.51 5.58
N ASP A 382 -13.25 -21.73 6.46
CA ASP A 382 -14.03 -20.68 7.15
C ASP A 382 -13.43 -20.29 8.51
N THR A 383 -12.28 -20.86 8.90
CA THR A 383 -11.54 -20.53 10.11
C THR A 383 -10.38 -19.58 9.76
#